data_d124e630dee5aa28eaaecd4d7e496d76
#
_entry.id   d124e630dee5aa28eaaecd4d7e496d76
#
_cell.length_a   1.000
_cell.length_b   1.000
_cell.length_c   1.000
_cell.angle_alpha   90.00
_cell.angle_beta   90.00
_cell.angle_gamma   90.00
#
_symmetry.space_group_name_H-M   'P 1'
#
loop_
_entity.id
_entity.type
_entity.pdbx_description
1 polymer ?
#
loop_
_entity_poly.entity_id
_entity_poly.type
_entity_poly.pdbx_seq_one_letter_code
_entity_poly.pdbx_strand_id
1 'polypeptide(L)'
;DLAFNISASEKERIFNRQSAFVSEEMQTLRFNDTPLFPGGVVPMSGYGPNCNLEDFTAGIYGGCIQANLTYPTGYDNILFSEEMESVEVRVTSSYDGMYNFILGAIDTNASGIRTYDVPATGLDALALVGSSGLQLYPPFYRTDEKMETNSESIFGELYIQASDDLRFTLGFRSSEDYKESYSRQPFINIVGIGGLGTGFTAL
;
A
#
# COMPACT_ATOMS: atom_id res chain seq x y z
N ASP A 1 -13.25 -43.28 -11.14
CA ASP A 1 -11.92 -42.83 -10.70
C ASP A 1 -12.05 -41.66 -9.76
N LEU A 2 -11.10 -41.53 -8.82
CA LEU A 2 -10.94 -40.40 -7.94
C LEU A 2 -9.56 -39.77 -8.18
N ALA A 3 -9.50 -38.46 -8.34
CA ALA A 3 -8.28 -37.70 -8.40
C ALA A 3 -8.15 -36.80 -7.18
N PHE A 4 -6.96 -36.79 -6.57
CA PHE A 4 -6.59 -35.89 -5.47
C PHE A 4 -5.57 -34.92 -6.00
N ASN A 5 -5.83 -33.65 -5.80
CA ASN A 5 -4.90 -32.58 -6.14
C ASN A 5 -4.60 -31.75 -4.90
N ILE A 6 -3.33 -31.46 -4.71
CA ILE A 6 -2.85 -30.51 -3.72
C ILE A 6 -2.01 -29.49 -4.48
N SER A 7 -2.32 -28.24 -4.34
CA SER A 7 -1.56 -27.15 -4.91
C SER A 7 -1.18 -26.14 -3.83
N ALA A 8 0.02 -25.62 -3.91
CA ALA A 8 0.48 -24.50 -3.12
C ALA A 8 1.00 -23.43 -4.06
N SER A 9 0.71 -22.19 -3.76
CA SER A 9 1.23 -21.05 -4.52
C SER A 9 1.72 -19.98 -3.57
N GLU A 10 2.82 -19.37 -3.96
CA GLU A 10 3.39 -18.19 -3.33
C GLU A 10 3.47 -17.10 -4.38
N LYS A 11 3.13 -15.88 -3.98
CA LYS A 11 3.16 -14.73 -4.86
C LYS A 11 3.71 -13.54 -4.10
N GLU A 12 4.73 -12.94 -4.66
CA GLU A 12 5.26 -11.64 -4.24
C GLU A 12 4.90 -10.60 -5.30
N ARG A 13 4.47 -9.43 -4.85
CA ARG A 13 4.18 -8.30 -5.71
C ARG A 13 4.79 -7.03 -5.13
N ILE A 14 5.69 -6.43 -5.88
CA ILE A 14 6.28 -5.12 -5.57
C ILE A 14 5.87 -4.15 -6.67
N PHE A 15 5.33 -3.03 -6.26
CA PHE A 15 4.94 -1.95 -7.16
C PHE A 15 5.48 -0.63 -6.63
N ASN A 16 6.17 0.09 -7.48
CA ASN A 16 6.64 1.44 -7.20
C ASN A 16 6.20 2.36 -8.34
N ARG A 17 5.54 3.45 -8.00
CA ARG A 17 5.10 4.48 -8.93
C ARG A 17 5.46 5.84 -8.38
N GLN A 18 5.99 6.68 -9.26
CA GLN A 18 6.23 8.09 -9.01
C GLN A 18 5.56 8.92 -10.10
N SER A 19 4.86 9.98 -9.72
CA SER A 19 4.17 10.89 -10.65
C SER A 19 4.42 12.33 -10.23
N ALA A 20 4.95 13.15 -11.13
CA ALA A 20 5.08 14.57 -10.92
C ALA A 20 3.72 15.26 -11.08
N PHE A 21 3.40 16.18 -10.19
CA PHE A 21 2.18 17.00 -10.25
C PHE A 21 2.46 18.49 -10.49
N VAL A 22 3.70 18.83 -10.72
CA VAL A 22 4.13 20.19 -11.11
C VAL A 22 4.43 20.19 -12.61
N SER A 23 3.79 21.08 -13.35
CA SER A 23 3.98 21.19 -14.80
C SER A 23 5.41 21.63 -15.16
N GLU A 24 5.83 21.30 -16.38
CA GLU A 24 7.14 21.75 -16.89
C GLU A 24 7.27 23.27 -16.87
N GLU A 25 6.18 23.99 -17.14
CA GLU A 25 6.17 25.47 -17.08
C GLU A 25 6.44 25.97 -15.66
N MET A 26 5.88 25.35 -14.63
CA MET A 26 6.15 25.72 -13.24
C MET A 26 7.61 25.46 -12.87
N GLN A 27 8.24 24.44 -13.42
CA GLN A 27 9.67 24.17 -13.19
C GLN A 27 10.60 25.21 -13.82
N THR A 28 10.11 26.06 -14.72
CA THR A 28 10.88 27.19 -15.26
C THR A 28 10.92 28.37 -14.30
N LEU A 29 10.00 28.46 -13.36
CA LEU A 29 10.00 29.48 -12.32
C LEU A 29 11.21 29.31 -11.41
N ARG A 30 11.63 30.41 -10.77
CA ARG A 30 12.69 30.39 -9.78
C ARG A 30 12.22 31.03 -8.50
N PHE A 31 12.65 30.49 -7.38
CA PHE A 31 12.42 31.13 -6.09
C PHE A 31 13.25 32.39 -5.98
N ASN A 32 12.71 33.42 -5.30
CA ASN A 32 13.42 34.63 -5.05
C ASN A 32 14.52 34.41 -4.00
N ASP A 33 15.62 35.10 -4.18
CA ASP A 33 16.66 35.26 -3.16
C ASP A 33 16.08 36.02 -1.97
N THR A 34 16.09 35.39 -0.82
CA THR A 34 15.59 35.98 0.43
C THR A 34 16.53 35.61 1.58
N PRO A 35 16.51 36.38 2.70
CA PRO A 35 17.30 35.99 3.88
C PRO A 35 16.99 34.59 4.41
N LEU A 36 15.77 34.10 4.17
CA LEU A 36 15.36 32.76 4.59
C LEU A 36 15.83 31.67 3.62
N PHE A 37 15.92 32.00 2.34
CA PHE A 37 16.37 31.11 1.26
C PHE A 37 17.42 31.81 0.41
N PRO A 38 18.67 31.88 0.90
CA PRO A 38 19.76 32.55 0.18
C PRO A 38 19.99 31.91 -1.19
N GLY A 39 20.08 32.73 -2.23
CA GLY A 39 20.20 32.29 -3.62
C GLY A 39 18.92 31.67 -4.19
N GLY A 40 17.78 31.84 -3.50
CA GLY A 40 16.51 31.18 -3.89
C GLY A 40 16.54 29.67 -3.76
N VAL A 41 17.39 29.11 -2.90
CA VAL A 41 17.52 27.66 -2.70
C VAL A 41 16.56 27.20 -1.62
N VAL A 42 15.61 26.32 -1.98
CA VAL A 42 14.58 25.79 -1.09
C VAL A 42 14.81 24.29 -0.91
N PRO A 43 14.89 23.77 0.32
CA PRO A 43 14.99 22.34 0.56
C PRO A 43 13.69 21.63 0.23
N MET A 44 13.81 20.40 -0.20
CA MET A 44 12.71 19.47 -0.37
C MET A 44 13.01 18.20 0.40
N SER A 45 12.19 17.91 1.41
CA SER A 45 12.26 16.68 2.17
C SER A 45 11.45 15.58 1.52
N GLY A 46 11.83 14.35 1.79
CA GLY A 46 11.15 13.17 1.33
C GLY A 46 11.89 11.91 1.75
N TYR A 47 11.51 10.79 1.16
CA TYR A 47 12.19 9.52 1.30
C TYR A 47 13.21 9.30 0.21
N GLY A 48 14.36 8.78 0.56
CA GLY A 48 15.38 8.37 -0.38
C GLY A 48 16.22 7.22 0.18
N PRO A 49 17.02 6.57 -0.64
CA PRO A 49 17.81 5.40 -0.24
C PRO A 49 18.77 5.66 0.91
N ASN A 50 19.11 6.91 1.16
CA ASN A 50 20.00 7.33 2.23
C ASN A 50 19.29 7.99 3.43
N CYS A 51 17.96 7.98 3.45
CA CYS A 51 17.14 8.69 4.42
C CYS A 51 16.27 7.74 5.27
N ASN A 52 16.67 6.49 5.42
CA ASN A 52 15.88 5.47 6.09
C ASN A 52 16.11 5.49 7.60
N LEU A 53 15.41 6.37 8.29
CA LEU A 53 15.19 6.21 9.72
C LEU A 53 13.69 5.99 9.92
N GLU A 54 13.26 4.75 9.71
CA GLU A 54 11.89 4.39 9.91
C GLU A 54 11.78 3.16 10.80
N ASP A 55 11.24 3.35 11.98
CA ASP A 55 10.74 2.27 12.82
C ASP A 55 9.23 2.42 12.94
N PHE A 56 8.53 1.62 12.17
CA PHE A 56 7.09 1.62 12.14
C PHE A 56 6.46 1.26 13.50
N THR A 57 7.11 0.38 14.23
CA THR A 57 6.64 -0.09 15.54
C THR A 57 6.89 0.93 16.64
N ALA A 58 7.96 1.70 16.55
CA ALA A 58 8.29 2.77 17.48
C ALA A 58 7.59 4.09 17.16
N GLY A 59 6.83 4.17 16.06
CA GLY A 59 6.20 5.42 15.62
C GLY A 59 7.18 6.47 15.10
N ILE A 60 8.38 6.05 14.74
CA ILE A 60 9.41 6.92 14.20
C ILE A 60 9.16 7.11 12.70
N TYR A 61 9.12 8.37 12.27
CA TYR A 61 9.00 8.73 10.87
C TYR A 61 10.37 9.06 10.32
N GLY A 62 10.80 8.33 9.29
CA GLY A 62 12.00 8.66 8.54
C GLY A 62 11.76 9.81 7.58
N GLY A 63 12.82 10.28 6.99
CA GLY A 63 12.85 11.32 6.00
C GLY A 63 14.07 12.22 6.19
N CYS A 64 14.50 12.83 5.11
CA CYS A 64 15.56 13.81 5.12
C CYS A 64 15.41 14.80 3.95
N ILE A 65 16.26 15.80 3.90
CA ILE A 65 16.33 16.68 2.71
C ILE A 65 16.86 15.84 1.54
N GLN A 66 15.99 15.61 0.55
CA GLN A 66 16.35 14.90 -0.67
C GLN A 66 17.07 15.78 -1.67
N ALA A 67 16.68 17.04 -1.75
CA ALA A 67 17.21 17.98 -2.71
C ALA A 67 17.15 19.42 -2.18
N ASN A 68 18.02 20.25 -2.70
CA ASN A 68 17.99 21.70 -2.56
C ASN A 68 17.76 22.27 -3.95
N LEU A 69 16.62 22.91 -4.18
CA LEU A 69 16.14 23.29 -5.49
C LEU A 69 15.87 24.80 -5.56
N THR A 70 16.09 25.37 -6.74
CA THR A 70 15.80 26.78 -7.01
C THR A 70 14.47 26.98 -7.72
N TYR A 71 13.71 25.92 -7.94
CA TYR A 71 12.44 25.92 -8.66
C TYR A 71 11.41 25.06 -7.93
N PRO A 72 10.10 25.36 -8.10
CA PRO A 72 9.04 24.57 -7.52
C PRO A 72 8.98 23.19 -8.17
N THR A 73 8.92 22.15 -7.34
CA THR A 73 8.66 20.78 -7.76
C THR A 73 7.88 20.03 -6.69
N GLY A 74 7.21 18.99 -7.12
CA GLY A 74 6.49 18.09 -6.24
C GLY A 74 6.08 16.85 -7.01
N TYR A 75 6.00 15.74 -6.31
CA TYR A 75 5.58 14.46 -6.88
C TYR A 75 4.90 13.60 -5.82
N ASP A 76 4.13 12.65 -6.25
CA ASP A 76 3.68 11.55 -5.41
C ASP A 76 4.54 10.31 -5.63
N ASN A 77 4.69 9.53 -4.59
CA ASN A 77 5.38 8.26 -4.63
C ASN A 77 4.53 7.20 -3.92
N ILE A 78 4.31 6.08 -4.58
CA ILE A 78 3.59 4.93 -4.04
C ILE A 78 4.52 3.74 -4.06
N LEU A 79 4.77 3.18 -2.89
CA LEU A 79 5.39 1.88 -2.75
C LEU A 79 4.35 0.91 -2.20
N PHE A 80 4.21 -0.23 -2.85
CA PHE A 80 3.33 -1.32 -2.43
C PHE A 80 4.11 -2.62 -2.50
N SER A 81 4.08 -3.38 -1.42
CA SER A 81 4.63 -4.73 -1.35
C SER A 81 3.57 -5.64 -0.77
N GLU A 82 3.33 -6.76 -1.40
CA GLU A 82 2.36 -7.77 -0.99
C GLU A 82 2.98 -9.16 -1.15
N GLU A 83 2.81 -9.97 -0.13
CA GLU A 83 3.13 -11.39 -0.14
C GLU A 83 1.83 -12.16 0.08
N MET A 84 1.62 -13.21 -0.69
CA MET A 84 0.45 -14.06 -0.60
C MET A 84 0.85 -15.52 -0.72
N GLU A 85 0.38 -16.31 0.21
CA GLU A 85 0.49 -17.77 0.20
C GLU A 85 -0.91 -18.38 0.10
N SER A 86 -1.04 -19.44 -0.66
CA SER A 86 -2.30 -20.17 -0.80
C SER A 86 -2.05 -21.66 -0.91
N VAL A 87 -2.86 -22.43 -0.19
CA VAL A 87 -2.88 -23.89 -0.26
C VAL A 87 -4.29 -24.35 -0.59
N GLU A 88 -4.43 -25.15 -1.63
CA GLU A 88 -5.69 -25.76 -2.02
C GLU A 88 -5.57 -27.27 -2.04
N VAL A 89 -6.59 -27.94 -1.48
CA VAL A 89 -6.80 -29.38 -1.58
C VAL A 89 -8.11 -29.63 -2.31
N ARG A 90 -8.08 -30.47 -3.34
CA ARG A 90 -9.24 -30.78 -4.17
C ARG A 90 -9.35 -32.27 -4.43
N VAL A 91 -10.58 -32.78 -4.34
CA VAL A 91 -10.96 -34.13 -4.75
C VAL A 91 -11.95 -34.02 -5.89
N THR A 92 -11.69 -34.71 -6.97
CA THR A 92 -12.56 -34.76 -8.15
C THR A 92 -12.89 -36.21 -8.47
N SER A 93 -14.17 -36.52 -8.69
CA SER A 93 -14.59 -37.80 -9.18
C SER A 93 -14.75 -37.81 -10.71
N SER A 94 -14.51 -38.99 -11.31
CA SER A 94 -14.77 -39.24 -12.71
C SER A 94 -15.31 -40.68 -12.84
N TYR A 95 -16.61 -40.83 -12.63
CA TYR A 95 -17.32 -42.10 -12.74
C TYR A 95 -18.15 -42.12 -14.02
N ASP A 96 -18.29 -43.30 -14.60
CA ASP A 96 -19.20 -43.52 -15.75
C ASP A 96 -20.70 -43.52 -15.33
N GLY A 97 -20.98 -43.26 -14.05
CA GLY A 97 -22.32 -43.20 -13.48
C GLY A 97 -22.98 -41.84 -13.58
N MET A 98 -24.21 -41.79 -13.05
CA MET A 98 -25.04 -40.58 -13.04
C MET A 98 -24.43 -39.43 -12.24
N TYR A 99 -23.58 -39.71 -11.25
CA TYR A 99 -23.08 -38.71 -10.29
C TYR A 99 -21.57 -38.52 -10.38
N ASN A 100 -21.17 -37.28 -10.48
CA ASN A 100 -19.78 -36.84 -10.28
C ASN A 100 -19.74 -35.64 -9.38
N PHE A 101 -18.61 -35.41 -8.73
CA PHE A 101 -18.47 -34.31 -7.80
C PHE A 101 -17.05 -33.73 -7.79
N ILE A 102 -16.97 -32.51 -7.32
CA ILE A 102 -15.74 -31.81 -6.88
C ILE A 102 -15.97 -31.38 -5.44
N LEU A 103 -14.99 -31.62 -4.58
CA LEU A 103 -14.92 -31.08 -3.22
C LEU A 103 -13.54 -30.49 -3.02
N GLY A 104 -13.47 -29.34 -2.37
CA GLY A 104 -12.21 -28.71 -2.09
C GLY A 104 -12.24 -27.78 -0.88
N ALA A 105 -11.05 -27.51 -0.39
CA ALA A 105 -10.78 -26.50 0.61
C ALA A 105 -9.57 -25.69 0.19
N ILE A 106 -9.60 -24.40 0.47
CA ILE A 106 -8.51 -23.46 0.19
C ILE A 106 -8.26 -22.59 1.42
N ASP A 107 -7.01 -22.43 1.75
CA ASP A 107 -6.49 -21.48 2.73
C ASP A 107 -5.61 -20.47 2.00
N THR A 108 -5.79 -19.19 2.30
CA THR A 108 -5.02 -18.09 1.71
C THR A 108 -4.65 -17.09 2.76
N ASN A 109 -3.35 -16.80 2.87
CA ASN A 109 -2.80 -15.79 3.75
C ASN A 109 -2.12 -14.72 2.89
N ALA A 110 -2.48 -13.47 3.09
CA ALA A 110 -1.86 -12.34 2.41
C ALA A 110 -1.48 -11.25 3.40
N SER A 111 -0.30 -10.70 3.24
CA SER A 111 0.17 -9.54 3.99
C SER A 111 0.73 -8.50 3.04
N GLY A 112 0.55 -7.23 3.35
CA GLY A 112 1.02 -6.15 2.50
C GLY A 112 1.33 -4.88 3.26
N ILE A 113 2.26 -4.11 2.69
CA ILE A 113 2.61 -2.77 3.14
C ILE A 113 2.41 -1.83 1.96
N ARG A 114 1.72 -0.74 2.21
CA ARG A 114 1.56 0.35 1.26
C ARG A 114 2.05 1.65 1.89
N THR A 115 2.93 2.33 1.19
CA THR A 115 3.39 3.67 1.54
C THR A 115 3.02 4.63 0.42
N TYR A 116 2.47 5.77 0.78
CA TYR A 116 2.21 6.87 -0.13
C TYR A 116 2.77 8.15 0.47
N ASP A 117 3.63 8.85 -0.24
CA ASP A 117 4.22 10.11 0.18
C ASP A 117 4.17 11.17 -0.92
N VAL A 118 4.07 12.43 -0.51
CA VAL A 118 3.98 13.59 -1.38
C VAL A 118 5.00 14.62 -0.95
N PRO A 119 6.26 14.52 -1.41
CA PRO A 119 7.25 15.56 -1.20
C PRO A 119 7.06 16.71 -2.17
N ALA A 120 7.25 17.94 -1.67
CA ALA A 120 7.21 19.15 -2.47
C ALA A 120 8.02 20.25 -1.82
N THR A 121 8.73 21.08 -2.63
CA THR A 121 9.55 22.18 -2.16
C THR A 121 8.77 23.22 -1.31
N GLY A 122 7.51 23.45 -1.62
CA GLY A 122 6.66 24.36 -0.86
C GLY A 122 6.35 23.88 0.57
N LEU A 123 6.37 22.56 0.82
CA LEU A 123 6.07 21.99 2.13
C LEU A 123 7.20 22.27 3.13
N ASP A 124 8.45 22.16 2.69
CA ASP A 124 9.61 22.52 3.53
C ASP A 124 9.61 23.99 3.91
N ALA A 125 9.29 24.87 2.96
CA ALA A 125 9.17 26.29 3.21
C ALA A 125 8.08 26.61 4.25
N LEU A 126 6.91 25.98 4.11
CA LEU A 126 5.82 26.13 5.09
C LEU A 126 6.21 25.60 6.47
N ALA A 127 6.88 24.45 6.53
CA ALA A 127 7.34 23.87 7.79
C ALA A 127 8.35 24.80 8.50
N LEU A 128 9.29 25.36 7.75
CA LEU A 128 10.30 26.25 8.29
C LEU A 128 9.69 27.57 8.86
N VAL A 129 8.76 28.17 8.12
CA VAL A 129 8.06 29.38 8.55
C VAL A 129 7.12 29.10 9.72
N GLY A 130 6.35 28.02 9.65
CA GLY A 130 5.35 27.66 10.68
C GLY A 130 5.97 27.19 12.00
N SER A 131 7.18 26.65 11.98
CA SER A 131 7.87 26.13 13.16
C SER A 131 8.83 27.15 13.81
N SER A 132 8.77 28.43 13.44
CA SER A 132 9.67 29.44 13.95
C SER A 132 11.16 29.12 13.72
N GLY A 133 11.47 28.48 12.60
CA GLY A 133 12.82 28.11 12.21
C GLY A 133 13.25 26.71 12.65
N LEU A 134 12.40 25.99 13.38
CA LEU A 134 12.60 24.56 13.69
C LEU A 134 11.95 23.70 12.59
N GLN A 135 12.78 23.09 11.77
CA GLN A 135 12.29 22.12 10.79
C GLN A 135 12.04 20.78 11.46
N LEU A 136 10.74 20.39 11.50
CA LEU A 136 10.33 19.09 12.02
C LEU A 136 10.15 18.13 10.84
N TYR A 137 10.85 17.04 10.87
CA TYR A 137 10.74 16.01 9.84
C TYR A 137 9.63 15.00 10.18
N PRO A 138 8.96 14.44 9.15
CA PRO A 138 8.96 14.85 7.75
C PRO A 138 7.99 16.02 7.49
N PRO A 139 8.38 17.08 6.78
CA PRO A 139 7.49 18.16 6.37
C PRO A 139 6.72 17.84 5.08
N PHE A 140 6.45 16.61 4.81
CA PHE A 140 5.68 16.12 3.65
C PHE A 140 4.53 15.25 4.10
N TYR A 141 3.55 15.06 3.22
CA TYR A 141 2.43 14.17 3.46
C TYR A 141 2.85 12.71 3.28
N ARG A 142 2.44 11.84 4.20
CA ARG A 142 2.68 10.41 4.09
C ARG A 142 1.52 9.60 4.67
N THR A 143 1.22 8.49 4.05
CA THR A 143 0.43 7.41 4.64
C THR A 143 1.21 6.11 4.61
N ASP A 144 1.14 5.36 5.69
CA ASP A 144 1.64 4.01 5.80
C ASP A 144 0.48 3.10 6.18
N GLU A 145 0.29 2.05 5.42
CA GLU A 145 -0.77 1.07 5.63
C GLU A 145 -0.16 -0.33 5.71
N LYS A 146 -0.56 -1.08 6.71
CA LYS A 146 -0.35 -2.51 6.81
C LYS A 146 -1.68 -3.20 6.64
N MET A 147 -1.70 -4.28 5.88
CA MET A 147 -2.88 -5.11 5.68
C MET A 147 -2.51 -6.57 5.88
N GLU A 148 -3.37 -7.28 6.59
CA GLU A 148 -3.32 -8.73 6.73
C GLU A 148 -4.69 -9.29 6.36
N THR A 149 -4.70 -10.36 5.58
CA THR A 149 -5.91 -11.03 5.16
C THR A 149 -5.71 -12.53 5.29
N ASN A 150 -6.58 -13.19 6.04
CA ASN A 150 -6.65 -14.63 6.12
C ASN A 150 -8.01 -15.05 5.57
N SER A 151 -8.03 -15.98 4.66
CA SER A 151 -9.25 -16.48 4.01
C SER A 151 -9.25 -17.99 3.96
N GLU A 152 -10.23 -18.60 4.60
CA GLU A 152 -10.48 -20.03 4.53
C GLU A 152 -11.77 -20.28 3.79
N SER A 153 -11.80 -21.26 2.91
CA SER A 153 -13.02 -21.65 2.27
C SER A 153 -13.10 -23.14 1.96
N ILE A 154 -14.34 -23.64 2.00
CA ILE A 154 -14.71 -24.95 1.49
C ILE A 154 -15.68 -24.77 0.32
N PHE A 155 -15.57 -25.60 -0.68
CA PHE A 155 -16.42 -25.55 -1.85
C PHE A 155 -16.71 -26.95 -2.39
N GLY A 156 -17.77 -27.06 -3.16
CA GLY A 156 -18.08 -28.30 -3.84
C GLY A 156 -19.10 -28.11 -4.94
N GLU A 157 -19.06 -29.02 -5.88
CA GLU A 157 -20.03 -29.14 -6.95
C GLU A 157 -20.46 -30.60 -7.10
N LEU A 158 -21.74 -30.81 -7.31
CA LEU A 158 -22.34 -32.09 -7.65
C LEU A 158 -22.89 -32.03 -9.08
N TYR A 159 -22.44 -32.92 -9.90
CA TYR A 159 -22.91 -33.10 -11.28
C TYR A 159 -23.82 -34.30 -11.37
N ILE A 160 -25.01 -34.12 -11.92
CA ILE A 160 -26.05 -35.16 -12.06
C ILE A 160 -26.39 -35.27 -13.53
N GLN A 161 -25.99 -36.35 -14.17
CA GLN A 161 -26.38 -36.65 -15.54
C GLN A 161 -27.73 -37.40 -15.51
N ALA A 162 -28.82 -36.68 -15.68
CA ALA A 162 -30.17 -37.23 -15.58
C ALA A 162 -30.59 -38.01 -16.86
N SER A 163 -30.06 -37.61 -18.03
CA SER A 163 -30.18 -38.34 -19.31
C SER A 163 -29.01 -37.94 -20.21
N ASP A 164 -28.94 -38.49 -21.42
CA ASP A 164 -27.87 -38.14 -22.39
C ASP A 164 -27.83 -36.64 -22.72
N ASP A 165 -28.99 -35.98 -22.68
CA ASP A 165 -29.15 -34.56 -23.06
C ASP A 165 -29.36 -33.63 -21.86
N LEU A 166 -29.45 -34.14 -20.62
CA LEU A 166 -29.80 -33.36 -19.45
C LEU A 166 -28.83 -33.57 -18.29
N ARG A 167 -28.13 -32.49 -17.92
CA ARG A 167 -27.21 -32.45 -16.78
C ARG A 167 -27.60 -31.33 -15.81
N PHE A 168 -27.62 -31.63 -14.54
CA PHE A 168 -27.74 -30.66 -13.45
C PHE A 168 -26.40 -30.47 -12.76
N THR A 169 -26.13 -29.22 -12.35
CA THR A 169 -24.98 -28.88 -11.51
C THR A 169 -25.49 -28.15 -10.28
N LEU A 170 -25.11 -28.61 -9.11
CA LEU A 170 -25.37 -27.99 -7.82
C LEU A 170 -24.03 -27.62 -7.20
N GLY A 171 -23.82 -26.35 -6.90
CA GLY A 171 -22.59 -25.86 -6.29
C GLY A 171 -22.85 -25.19 -4.95
N PHE A 172 -21.86 -25.29 -4.06
CA PHE A 172 -21.82 -24.53 -2.81
C PHE A 172 -20.42 -24.03 -2.54
N ARG A 173 -20.34 -22.91 -1.80
CA ARG A 173 -19.10 -22.39 -1.22
C ARG A 173 -19.43 -21.73 0.11
N SER A 174 -18.59 -21.99 1.10
CA SER A 174 -18.59 -21.27 2.37
C SER A 174 -17.19 -20.70 2.56
N SER A 175 -17.11 -19.41 2.89
CA SER A 175 -15.83 -18.72 3.11
C SER A 175 -15.91 -17.94 4.40
N GLU A 176 -14.79 -17.92 5.11
CA GLU A 176 -14.55 -17.04 6.26
C GLU A 176 -13.32 -16.18 5.94
N ASP A 177 -13.50 -14.87 5.99
CA ASP A 177 -12.45 -13.91 5.70
C ASP A 177 -12.20 -13.06 6.96
N TYR A 178 -10.96 -13.04 7.41
CA TYR A 178 -10.47 -12.12 8.42
C TYR A 178 -9.55 -11.11 7.78
N LYS A 179 -9.83 -9.82 8.03
CA LYS A 179 -9.01 -8.71 7.52
C LYS A 179 -8.67 -7.77 8.64
N GLU A 180 -7.38 -7.49 8.76
CA GLU A 180 -6.86 -6.48 9.66
C GLU A 180 -6.12 -5.42 8.86
N SER A 181 -6.34 -4.15 9.18
CA SER A 181 -5.61 -3.05 8.60
C SER A 181 -5.18 -2.07 9.66
N TYR A 182 -3.94 -1.66 9.56
CA TYR A 182 -3.37 -0.59 10.35
C TYR A 182 -2.98 0.53 9.40
N SER A 183 -3.45 1.74 9.67
CA SER A 183 -3.14 2.92 8.88
C SER A 183 -2.60 4.03 9.75
N ARG A 184 -1.54 4.67 9.29
CA ARG A 184 -0.90 5.80 9.93
C ARG A 184 -0.74 6.93 8.91
N GLN A 185 -1.17 8.13 9.28
CA GLN A 185 -1.18 9.27 8.37
C GLN A 185 -0.61 10.52 9.03
N PRO A 186 0.72 10.72 9.00
CA PRO A 186 1.29 12.00 9.37
C PRO A 186 1.05 13.01 8.24
N PHE A 187 0.43 14.11 8.60
CA PHE A 187 0.21 15.23 7.70
C PHE A 187 1.02 16.43 8.16
N ILE A 188 1.93 16.88 7.36
CA ILE A 188 2.85 18.03 7.57
C ILE A 188 3.08 18.35 9.04
N ASN A 189 4.20 17.95 9.58
CA ASN A 189 4.54 18.15 10.98
C ASN A 189 4.89 19.65 11.23
N ILE A 190 3.89 20.52 11.14
CA ILE A 190 4.02 21.96 11.37
C ILE A 190 3.48 22.25 12.76
N VAL A 191 4.37 22.54 13.69
CA VAL A 191 4.01 23.09 15.00
C VAL A 191 3.64 24.56 14.83
N GLY A 192 2.39 24.91 15.11
CA GLY A 192 1.96 26.29 15.26
C GLY A 192 1.11 26.91 14.16
N ILE A 193 0.83 26.23 13.07
CA ILE A 193 -0.27 26.64 12.17
C ILE A 193 -1.54 25.97 12.68
N GLY A 194 -2.40 26.77 13.29
CA GLY A 194 -3.57 26.35 14.05
C GLY A 194 -4.32 25.17 13.45
N GLY A 195 -4.23 24.03 14.09
CA GLY A 195 -4.99 22.83 13.77
C GLY A 195 -4.44 21.94 12.67
N LEU A 196 -3.38 22.30 11.98
CA LEU A 196 -2.72 21.46 10.98
C LEU A 196 -1.45 20.86 11.58
N GLY A 197 -1.55 19.79 12.32
CA GLY A 197 -0.37 19.01 12.57
C GLY A 197 0.20 18.98 13.95
N THR A 198 -0.58 18.63 14.90
CA THR A 198 -0.04 17.76 15.95
C THR A 198 -0.21 16.34 15.40
N GLY A 199 0.91 15.61 15.28
CA GLY A 199 0.92 14.30 14.73
C GLY A 199 -0.29 13.50 15.18
N PHE A 200 -1.07 13.02 14.22
CA PHE A 200 -2.06 12.02 14.51
C PHE A 200 -1.29 10.79 14.97
N THR A 201 -1.21 10.60 16.26
CA THR A 201 -0.91 9.28 16.78
C THR A 201 -2.04 8.39 16.30
N ALA A 202 -1.70 7.40 15.51
CA ALA A 202 -2.63 6.33 15.21
C ALA A 202 -3.21 5.79 16.51
N LEU A 203 -4.52 5.65 16.53
CA LEU A 203 -5.25 4.93 17.54
C LEU A 203 -4.92 3.44 17.42
#